data_bcdaebeb45abfbf9e81389ef7625274c
#
_entry.id   bcdaebeb45abfbf9e81389ef7625274c
#
_cell.length_a   1.000
_cell.length_b   1.000
_cell.length_c   1.000
_cell.angle_alpha   90.00
_cell.angle_beta   90.00
_cell.angle_gamma   90.00
#
_symmetry.space_group_name_H-M   'P 1'
#
loop_
_entity.id
_entity.type
_entity.pdbx_description
1 polymer ?
#
loop_
_entity_poly.entity_id
_entity_poly.type
_entity_poly.pdbx_seq_one_letter_code
_entity_poly.pdbx_strand_id
1 'polypeptide(L)'
;TVIFIISCIVLGFAYYQVTSGINNGSIVKIIYVPIILGSISTFFIFWSLSGLLLRIFMSIKKIYYKGLNSFTLRQFSSKINTTVFSTTIICLMLFITICVLSSALSMKNSLNKNLTDLSPRDIELSKSSNVNLEESDLTDIKKQNLRLNFEEIFAKFGFDIDANFKNTVYFSLYFDDSVTLKSTLGSYYKITKKQYPYLRYNDYIILMTNSDYNNLAASFNLEKVTLKSNEYVVVGNYQEMLNIKNEALKRNTKITLNQKSYYPKYQKAINGFYEMESQKSEVGFIVLPDNALSDDKKIMNRMIADYNGNQADIEAKINSITEKTSFYTDYGLTLNTKKDIRDASVGLGAIVTFLGLYLGIIFLISCAAILALKELSESSDNAEKFNMLRKIGVDEKMINKTLFRQIGIFFMFPLL
;
A
#
# COMPACT_ATOMS: atom_id res chain seq x y z
N THR A 1 27.05 16.20 -23.78
CA THR A 1 25.67 16.38 -24.31
C THR A 1 25.03 15.03 -24.62
N VAL A 2 25.69 14.15 -25.40
CA VAL A 2 25.14 12.84 -25.74
C VAL A 2 24.87 11.98 -24.49
N ILE A 3 25.83 11.88 -23.58
CA ILE A 3 25.68 11.12 -22.32
C ILE A 3 24.52 11.69 -21.48
N PHE A 4 24.35 13.01 -21.44
CA PHE A 4 23.24 13.66 -20.74
C PHE A 4 21.88 13.21 -21.29
N ILE A 5 21.71 13.26 -22.61
CA ILE A 5 20.45 12.86 -23.28
C ILE A 5 20.16 11.38 -23.03
N ILE A 6 21.16 10.52 -23.20
CA ILE A 6 21.01 9.07 -22.94
C ILE A 6 20.61 8.81 -21.49
N SER A 7 21.25 9.49 -20.54
CA SER A 7 20.93 9.31 -19.09
C SER A 7 19.53 9.81 -18.75
N CYS A 8 19.06 10.89 -19.35
CA CYS A 8 17.68 11.36 -19.19
C CYS A 8 16.66 10.34 -19.76
N ILE A 9 16.96 9.74 -20.91
CA ILE A 9 16.11 8.70 -21.51
C ILE A 9 16.07 7.46 -20.60
N VAL A 10 17.23 7.00 -20.09
CA VAL A 10 17.32 5.86 -19.17
C VAL A 10 16.57 6.12 -17.88
N LEU A 11 16.67 7.33 -17.32
CA LEU A 11 15.92 7.73 -16.14
C LEU A 11 14.40 7.71 -16.40
N GLY A 12 13.96 8.28 -17.52
CA GLY A 12 12.56 8.24 -17.95
C GLY A 12 12.05 6.82 -18.12
N PHE A 13 12.86 5.91 -18.67
CA PHE A 13 12.53 4.50 -18.78
C PHE A 13 12.43 3.80 -17.42
N ALA A 14 13.32 4.13 -16.48
CA ALA A 14 13.25 3.62 -15.11
C ALA A 14 11.92 4.05 -14.42
N TYR A 15 11.52 5.31 -14.54
CA TYR A 15 10.22 5.79 -14.04
C TYR A 15 9.04 5.10 -14.72
N TYR A 16 9.09 4.93 -16.04
CA TYR A 16 8.06 4.22 -16.79
C TYR A 16 7.93 2.76 -16.30
N GLN A 17 9.04 2.06 -16.05
CA GLN A 17 9.01 0.70 -15.50
C GLN A 17 8.36 0.63 -14.12
N VAL A 18 8.60 1.60 -13.23
CA VAL A 18 7.97 1.64 -11.90
C VAL A 18 6.46 1.84 -12.03
N THR A 19 6.02 2.75 -12.89
CA THR A 19 4.59 3.09 -13.04
C THR A 19 3.80 2.03 -13.83
N SER A 20 4.41 1.39 -14.83
CA SER A 20 3.76 0.36 -15.67
C SER A 20 4.01 -1.06 -15.19
N GLY A 21 5.07 -1.30 -14.44
CA GLY A 21 5.58 -2.63 -14.09
C GLY A 21 4.78 -3.37 -13.01
N ILE A 22 3.89 -2.68 -12.29
CA ILE A 22 3.00 -3.29 -11.29
C ILE A 22 2.10 -4.37 -11.94
N ASN A 23 1.91 -4.31 -13.24
CA ASN A 23 1.02 -5.23 -13.97
C ASN A 23 1.70 -6.49 -14.57
N ASN A 24 3.05 -6.60 -14.66
CA ASN A 24 3.64 -7.61 -15.57
C ASN A 24 4.94 -8.31 -15.14
N GLY A 25 5.38 -8.31 -13.88
CA GLY A 25 6.67 -8.93 -13.57
C GLY A 25 6.88 -9.45 -12.15
N SER A 26 7.96 -10.18 -11.93
CA SER A 26 8.39 -10.56 -10.59
C SER A 26 8.79 -9.30 -9.80
N ILE A 27 8.46 -9.24 -8.52
CA ILE A 27 8.75 -8.13 -7.59
C ILE A 27 10.24 -7.68 -7.69
N VAL A 28 11.15 -8.64 -7.83
CA VAL A 28 12.58 -8.37 -7.97
C VAL A 28 12.88 -7.49 -9.18
N LYS A 29 12.33 -7.80 -10.36
CA LYS A 29 12.57 -7.02 -11.59
C LYS A 29 11.86 -5.66 -11.55
N ILE A 30 10.69 -5.60 -10.92
CA ILE A 30 9.88 -4.38 -10.84
C ILE A 30 10.53 -3.35 -9.91
N ILE A 31 11.19 -3.77 -8.83
CA ILE A 31 11.75 -2.88 -7.82
C ILE A 31 13.24 -2.64 -8.04
N TYR A 32 14.05 -3.69 -8.12
CA TYR A 32 15.52 -3.54 -8.12
C TYR A 32 16.07 -2.97 -9.43
N VAL A 33 15.55 -3.37 -10.57
CA VAL A 33 16.06 -2.88 -11.88
C VAL A 33 15.86 -1.36 -12.02
N PRO A 34 14.66 -0.77 -11.78
CA PRO A 34 14.50 0.67 -11.85
C PRO A 34 15.33 1.45 -10.83
N ILE A 35 15.53 0.92 -9.61
CA ILE A 35 16.38 1.56 -8.59
C ILE A 35 17.83 1.65 -9.07
N ILE A 36 18.38 0.55 -9.59
CA ILE A 36 19.75 0.52 -10.11
C ILE A 36 19.89 1.44 -11.32
N LEU A 37 18.98 1.35 -12.29
CA LEU A 37 18.98 2.21 -13.49
C LEU A 37 18.81 3.68 -13.12
N GLY A 38 17.90 3.98 -12.20
CA GLY A 38 17.66 5.33 -11.69
C GLY A 38 18.91 5.91 -11.01
N SER A 39 19.57 5.13 -10.14
CA SER A 39 20.76 5.57 -9.43
C SER A 39 21.95 5.82 -10.39
N ILE A 40 22.17 4.91 -11.34
CA ILE A 40 23.25 5.03 -12.34
C ILE A 40 22.99 6.21 -13.28
N SER A 41 21.75 6.36 -13.77
CA SER A 41 21.41 7.47 -14.67
C SER A 41 21.51 8.82 -13.96
N THR A 42 21.10 8.93 -12.69
CA THR A 42 21.27 10.15 -11.89
C THR A 42 22.74 10.53 -11.76
N PHE A 43 23.62 9.57 -11.50
CA PHE A 43 25.08 9.80 -11.46
C PHE A 43 25.58 10.38 -12.80
N PHE A 44 25.23 9.77 -13.92
CA PHE A 44 25.66 10.24 -15.23
C PHE A 44 25.03 11.56 -15.65
N ILE A 45 23.81 11.88 -15.18
CA ILE A 45 23.21 13.20 -15.37
C ILE A 45 24.06 14.27 -14.68
N PHE A 46 24.40 14.10 -13.40
CA PHE A 46 25.23 15.07 -12.69
C PHE A 46 26.64 15.18 -13.28
N TRP A 47 27.24 14.04 -13.69
CA TRP A 47 28.55 14.03 -14.32
C TRP A 47 28.57 14.77 -15.67
N SER A 48 27.59 14.54 -16.50
CA SER A 48 27.50 15.17 -17.80
C SER A 48 27.03 16.63 -17.72
N LEU A 49 26.10 16.94 -16.78
CA LEU A 49 25.58 18.29 -16.58
C LEU A 49 26.65 19.23 -16.04
N SER A 50 27.45 18.80 -15.07
CA SER A 50 28.54 19.62 -14.53
C SER A 50 29.57 19.96 -15.59
N GLY A 51 29.96 18.99 -16.44
CA GLY A 51 30.86 19.26 -17.57
C GLY A 51 30.23 20.14 -18.66
N LEU A 52 28.95 19.97 -18.93
CA LEU A 52 28.22 20.76 -19.93
C LEU A 52 28.02 22.21 -19.47
N LEU A 53 27.59 22.43 -18.23
CA LEU A 53 27.43 23.78 -17.67
C LEU A 53 28.73 24.54 -17.65
N LEU A 54 29.85 23.91 -17.25
CA LEU A 54 31.17 24.53 -17.30
C LEU A 54 31.55 24.95 -18.71
N ARG A 55 31.35 24.13 -19.73
CA ARG A 55 31.65 24.48 -21.13
C ARG A 55 30.81 25.63 -21.59
N ILE A 56 29.50 25.65 -21.26
CA ILE A 56 28.61 26.79 -21.61
C ILE A 56 29.11 28.09 -20.96
N PHE A 57 29.34 28.11 -19.64
CA PHE A 57 29.78 29.31 -18.93
C PHE A 57 31.15 29.76 -19.38
N MET A 58 32.08 28.85 -19.72
CA MET A 58 33.39 29.17 -20.24
C MET A 58 33.35 29.71 -21.68
N SER A 59 32.34 29.35 -22.48
CA SER A 59 32.18 29.85 -23.86
C SER A 59 31.59 31.27 -23.92
N ILE A 60 30.85 31.68 -22.89
CA ILE A 60 30.26 33.02 -22.81
C ILE A 60 31.31 33.99 -22.27
N LYS A 61 32.10 34.62 -23.16
CA LYS A 61 33.20 35.52 -22.81
C LYS A 61 32.80 36.64 -21.83
N LYS A 62 31.61 37.20 -21.98
CA LYS A 62 31.08 38.28 -21.11
C LYS A 62 30.90 37.84 -19.67
N ILE A 63 30.56 36.56 -19.42
CA ILE A 63 30.43 35.95 -18.08
C ILE A 63 31.77 35.48 -17.57
N TYR A 64 32.55 34.81 -18.42
CA TYR A 64 33.81 34.21 -18.07
C TYR A 64 34.84 35.22 -17.55
N TYR A 65 35.01 36.36 -18.22
CA TYR A 65 35.97 37.39 -17.85
C TYR A 65 35.45 38.46 -16.86
N LYS A 66 34.23 38.29 -16.33
CA LYS A 66 33.67 39.24 -15.36
C LYS A 66 34.17 38.90 -13.93
N GLY A 67 35.00 39.79 -13.36
CA GLY A 67 35.54 39.62 -12.01
C GLY A 67 36.33 38.34 -11.83
N LEU A 68 36.04 37.55 -10.78
CA LEU A 68 36.72 36.30 -10.49
C LEU A 68 36.02 35.04 -11.07
N ASN A 69 35.10 35.19 -12.03
CA ASN A 69 34.34 34.06 -12.57
C ASN A 69 35.24 33.03 -13.25
N SER A 70 36.30 33.47 -13.96
CA SER A 70 37.27 32.55 -14.58
C SER A 70 38.01 31.69 -13.56
N PHE A 71 38.36 32.30 -12.42
CA PHE A 71 38.97 31.57 -11.30
C PHE A 71 38.01 30.54 -10.69
N THR A 72 36.79 30.98 -10.39
CA THR A 72 35.74 30.11 -9.84
C THR A 72 35.43 28.92 -10.75
N LEU A 73 35.22 29.17 -12.05
CA LEU A 73 34.91 28.13 -13.03
C LEU A 73 36.06 27.11 -13.21
N ARG A 74 37.31 27.56 -13.13
CA ARG A 74 38.45 26.66 -13.15
C ARG A 74 38.56 25.78 -11.87
N GLN A 75 38.24 26.36 -10.71
CA GLN A 75 38.15 25.56 -9.47
C GLN A 75 37.07 24.49 -9.56
N PHE A 76 35.88 24.82 -10.05
CA PHE A 76 34.83 23.82 -10.30
C PHE A 76 35.32 22.76 -11.28
N SER A 77 35.98 23.13 -12.37
CA SER A 77 36.47 22.16 -13.36
C SER A 77 37.48 21.17 -12.79
N SER A 78 38.37 21.58 -11.88
CA SER A 78 39.38 20.73 -11.29
C SER A 78 38.81 19.70 -10.30
N LYS A 79 37.64 19.95 -9.71
CA LYS A 79 37.03 19.09 -8.66
C LYS A 79 35.74 18.40 -9.09
N ILE A 80 35.43 18.42 -10.37
CA ILE A 80 34.18 17.91 -10.92
C ILE A 80 33.88 16.48 -10.44
N ASN A 81 34.83 15.57 -10.51
CA ASN A 81 34.62 14.15 -10.23
C ASN A 81 34.24 13.88 -8.78
N THR A 82 34.91 14.53 -7.82
CA THR A 82 34.60 14.38 -6.38
C THR A 82 33.28 15.06 -6.01
N THR A 83 32.98 16.17 -6.65
CA THR A 83 31.73 16.94 -6.46
C THR A 83 30.53 16.17 -6.98
N VAL A 84 30.62 15.54 -8.15
CA VAL A 84 29.53 14.76 -8.76
C VAL A 84 29.11 13.58 -7.88
N PHE A 85 30.06 12.84 -7.33
CA PHE A 85 29.75 11.71 -6.46
C PHE A 85 28.97 12.13 -5.22
N SER A 86 29.44 13.12 -4.48
CA SER A 86 28.77 13.64 -3.29
C SER A 86 27.39 14.23 -3.62
N THR A 87 27.27 14.98 -4.71
CA THR A 87 26.00 15.58 -5.16
C THR A 87 24.99 14.49 -5.53
N THR A 88 25.42 13.41 -6.19
CA THR A 88 24.56 12.29 -6.54
C THR A 88 24.00 11.61 -5.28
N ILE A 89 24.86 11.33 -4.29
CA ILE A 89 24.42 10.73 -3.01
C ILE A 89 23.41 11.63 -2.33
N ILE A 90 23.67 12.94 -2.22
CA ILE A 90 22.76 13.89 -1.59
C ILE A 90 21.41 13.93 -2.33
N CYS A 91 21.43 14.01 -3.66
CA CYS A 91 20.22 13.99 -4.48
C CYS A 91 19.39 12.71 -4.26
N LEU A 92 20.04 11.54 -4.26
CA LEU A 92 19.37 10.26 -4.01
C LEU A 92 18.79 10.18 -2.59
N MET A 93 19.51 10.68 -1.57
CA MET A 93 19.01 10.73 -0.19
C MET A 93 17.81 11.67 -0.07
N LEU A 94 17.85 12.85 -0.68
CA LEU A 94 16.71 13.78 -0.71
C LEU A 94 15.51 13.17 -1.45
N PHE A 95 15.75 12.51 -2.57
CA PHE A 95 14.71 11.79 -3.31
C PHE A 95 14.05 10.71 -2.44
N ILE A 96 14.83 9.88 -1.77
CA ILE A 96 14.31 8.86 -0.84
C ILE A 96 13.51 9.50 0.29
N THR A 97 14.00 10.61 0.86
CA THR A 97 13.28 11.37 1.90
C THR A 97 11.90 11.79 1.43
N ILE A 98 11.81 12.40 0.24
CA ILE A 98 10.55 12.85 -0.35
C ILE A 98 9.63 11.65 -0.61
N CYS A 99 10.16 10.56 -1.17
CA CYS A 99 9.39 9.35 -1.43
C CYS A 99 8.82 8.74 -0.14
N VAL A 100 9.64 8.59 0.90
CA VAL A 100 9.21 8.01 2.18
C VAL A 100 8.13 8.88 2.83
N LEU A 101 8.36 10.20 2.89
CA LEU A 101 7.40 11.12 3.50
C LEU A 101 6.08 11.18 2.72
N SER A 102 6.15 11.27 1.39
CA SER A 102 4.98 11.26 0.52
C SER A 102 4.19 9.96 0.64
N SER A 103 4.88 8.82 0.69
CA SER A 103 4.25 7.49 0.86
C SER A 103 3.57 7.36 2.22
N ALA A 104 4.21 7.84 3.30
CA ALA A 104 3.63 7.83 4.64
C ALA A 104 2.35 8.68 4.73
N LEU A 105 2.36 9.88 4.17
CA LEU A 105 1.18 10.75 4.11
C LEU A 105 0.07 10.17 3.23
N SER A 106 0.43 9.60 2.08
CA SER A 106 -0.51 8.94 1.18
C SER A 106 -1.18 7.74 1.84
N MET A 107 -0.41 6.91 2.55
CA MET A 107 -0.94 5.77 3.29
C MET A 107 -1.91 6.20 4.40
N LYS A 108 -1.54 7.22 5.20
CA LYS A 108 -2.44 7.80 6.23
C LYS A 108 -3.75 8.28 5.63
N ASN A 109 -3.70 9.01 4.51
CA ASN A 109 -4.89 9.51 3.84
C ASN A 109 -5.75 8.38 3.27
N SER A 110 -5.13 7.34 2.72
CA SER A 110 -5.81 6.15 2.21
C SER A 110 -6.52 5.40 3.33
N LEU A 111 -5.86 5.19 4.47
CA LEU A 111 -6.47 4.55 5.63
C LEU A 111 -7.71 5.31 6.13
N ASN A 112 -7.61 6.63 6.26
CA ASN A 112 -8.74 7.47 6.70
C ASN A 112 -9.92 7.43 5.72
N LYS A 113 -9.66 7.47 4.41
CA LYS A 113 -10.71 7.36 3.39
C LYS A 113 -11.35 5.97 3.40
N ASN A 114 -10.54 4.93 3.46
CA ASN A 114 -11.04 3.56 3.47
C ASN A 114 -11.92 3.26 4.68
N LEU A 115 -11.63 3.84 5.86
CA LEU A 115 -12.49 3.68 7.04
C LEU A 115 -13.94 4.11 6.78
N THR A 116 -14.13 5.20 6.03
CA THR A 116 -15.47 5.66 5.68
C THR A 116 -16.13 4.73 4.67
N ASP A 117 -15.38 4.27 3.67
CA ASP A 117 -15.89 3.50 2.54
C ASP A 117 -16.06 1.99 2.86
N LEU A 118 -15.16 1.43 3.70
CA LEU A 118 -15.09 -0.01 3.98
C LEU A 118 -15.61 -0.41 5.37
N SER A 119 -16.01 0.54 6.20
CA SER A 119 -16.65 0.28 7.50
C SER A 119 -17.96 1.09 7.61
N PRO A 120 -18.97 0.76 6.78
CA PRO A 120 -20.20 1.55 6.67
C PRO A 120 -21.17 1.35 7.84
N ARG A 121 -20.99 0.31 8.67
CA ARG A 121 -21.83 -0.03 9.83
C ARG A 121 -21.06 0.13 11.14
N ASP A 122 -21.77 0.12 12.27
CA ASP A 122 -21.15 0.36 13.58
C ASP A 122 -20.52 -0.90 14.17
N ILE A 123 -21.07 -2.08 13.87
CA ILE A 123 -20.62 -3.36 14.42
C ILE A 123 -20.75 -4.49 13.42
N GLU A 124 -19.84 -5.42 13.50
CA GLU A 124 -19.83 -6.69 12.79
C GLU A 124 -19.55 -7.84 13.75
N LEU A 125 -20.36 -8.89 13.67
CA LEU A 125 -20.20 -10.16 14.39
C LEU A 125 -19.97 -11.28 13.40
N SER A 126 -19.05 -12.18 13.72
CA SER A 126 -18.75 -13.35 12.91
C SER A 126 -18.73 -14.59 13.81
N LYS A 127 -19.47 -15.62 13.45
CA LYS A 127 -19.55 -16.85 14.21
C LYS A 127 -19.22 -18.05 13.32
N SER A 128 -18.26 -18.86 13.72
CA SER A 128 -17.93 -20.11 13.02
C SER A 128 -19.10 -21.08 13.09
N SER A 129 -19.48 -21.62 11.94
CA SER A 129 -20.53 -22.65 11.82
C SER A 129 -19.93 -24.06 11.75
N ASN A 130 -18.69 -24.20 11.32
CA ASN A 130 -18.02 -25.50 11.17
C ASN A 130 -17.02 -25.72 12.30
N VAL A 131 -17.55 -25.85 13.53
CA VAL A 131 -16.73 -26.21 14.68
C VAL A 131 -16.73 -27.73 14.80
N ASN A 132 -15.56 -28.36 14.81
CA ASN A 132 -15.44 -29.81 15.07
C ASN A 132 -15.80 -30.09 16.54
N LEU A 133 -17.06 -30.36 16.78
CA LEU A 133 -17.60 -30.66 18.12
C LEU A 133 -17.18 -32.05 18.65
N GLU A 134 -16.52 -32.88 17.81
CA GLU A 134 -16.02 -34.20 18.18
C GLU A 134 -14.61 -34.15 18.77
N GLU A 135 -13.98 -33.00 18.80
CA GLU A 135 -12.67 -32.82 19.44
C GLU A 135 -12.73 -33.24 20.91
N SER A 136 -11.87 -34.21 21.31
CA SER A 136 -11.87 -34.85 22.61
C SER A 136 -11.68 -33.90 23.80
N ASP A 137 -11.13 -32.75 23.56
CA ASP A 137 -10.74 -31.77 24.61
C ASP A 137 -11.82 -30.71 24.90
N LEU A 138 -12.97 -30.75 24.19
CA LEU A 138 -14.07 -29.84 24.42
C LEU A 138 -14.99 -30.33 25.55
N THR A 139 -15.17 -29.51 26.57
CA THR A 139 -16.18 -29.76 27.63
C THR A 139 -17.59 -29.65 27.07
N ASP A 140 -18.55 -30.35 27.70
CA ASP A 140 -19.96 -30.32 27.26
C ASP A 140 -20.54 -28.90 27.26
N ILE A 141 -20.15 -28.08 28.24
CA ILE A 141 -20.55 -26.64 28.30
C ILE A 141 -20.05 -25.89 27.07
N LYS A 142 -18.80 -26.12 26.67
CA LYS A 142 -18.22 -25.46 25.49
C LYS A 142 -18.88 -25.92 24.20
N LYS A 143 -19.18 -27.22 24.07
CA LYS A 143 -19.95 -27.77 22.94
C LYS A 143 -21.33 -27.11 22.83
N GLN A 144 -22.01 -26.93 23.96
CA GLN A 144 -23.29 -26.24 24.02
C GLN A 144 -23.18 -24.77 23.61
N ASN A 145 -22.20 -24.02 24.12
CA ASN A 145 -21.96 -22.63 23.79
C ASN A 145 -21.66 -22.42 22.31
N LEU A 146 -20.90 -23.31 21.69
CA LEU A 146 -20.55 -23.25 20.26
C LEU A 146 -21.76 -23.46 19.33
N ARG A 147 -22.87 -24.02 19.82
CA ARG A 147 -24.12 -24.22 19.06
C ARG A 147 -25.05 -23.01 19.08
N LEU A 148 -24.88 -22.10 20.04
CA LEU A 148 -25.76 -20.95 20.22
C LEU A 148 -25.67 -19.97 19.03
N ASN A 149 -26.77 -19.33 18.70
CA ASN A 149 -26.80 -18.22 17.74
C ASN A 149 -26.41 -16.89 18.39
N PHE A 150 -26.40 -15.80 17.64
CA PHE A 150 -26.00 -14.47 18.15
C PHE A 150 -26.92 -14.00 19.29
N GLU A 151 -28.24 -14.12 19.10
CA GLU A 151 -29.25 -13.69 20.05
C GLU A 151 -29.12 -14.45 21.37
N GLU A 152 -28.98 -15.78 21.31
CA GLU A 152 -28.82 -16.65 22.46
C GLU A 152 -27.52 -16.35 23.24
N ILE A 153 -26.42 -16.05 22.56
CA ILE A 153 -25.16 -15.69 23.19
C ILE A 153 -25.31 -14.40 23.98
N PHE A 154 -25.82 -13.36 23.35
CA PHE A 154 -25.97 -12.05 23.96
C PHE A 154 -27.03 -12.03 25.08
N ALA A 155 -28.11 -12.79 24.92
CA ALA A 155 -29.14 -12.95 25.95
C ALA A 155 -28.60 -13.55 27.25
N LYS A 156 -27.62 -14.47 27.21
CA LYS A 156 -26.94 -14.98 28.40
C LYS A 156 -26.31 -13.91 29.28
N PHE A 157 -25.94 -12.77 28.68
CA PHE A 157 -25.33 -11.63 29.37
C PHE A 157 -26.30 -10.49 29.61
N GLY A 158 -27.60 -10.73 29.38
CA GLY A 158 -28.64 -9.71 29.56
C GLY A 158 -28.61 -8.60 28.48
N PHE A 159 -28.01 -8.85 27.33
CA PHE A 159 -27.94 -7.93 26.23
C PHE A 159 -28.96 -8.34 25.15
N ASP A 160 -29.93 -7.49 24.89
CA ASP A 160 -30.93 -7.66 23.85
C ASP A 160 -30.41 -7.04 22.55
N ILE A 161 -30.24 -7.88 21.51
CA ILE A 161 -29.75 -7.47 20.19
C ILE A 161 -30.75 -6.52 19.54
N ASP A 162 -32.03 -6.82 19.51
CA ASP A 162 -33.06 -6.04 18.83
C ASP A 162 -33.27 -4.65 19.49
N ALA A 163 -33.10 -4.57 20.80
CA ALA A 163 -33.19 -3.32 21.53
C ALA A 163 -31.99 -2.40 21.31
N ASN A 164 -30.78 -2.96 21.16
CA ASN A 164 -29.54 -2.20 21.09
C ASN A 164 -29.01 -2.02 19.65
N PHE A 165 -29.48 -2.80 18.66
CA PHE A 165 -29.07 -2.70 17.26
C PHE A 165 -30.25 -2.42 16.36
N LYS A 166 -29.98 -1.80 15.21
CA LYS A 166 -30.92 -1.54 14.10
C LYS A 166 -30.24 -1.78 12.76
N ASN A 167 -31.03 -1.84 11.69
CA ASN A 167 -30.54 -2.14 10.33
C ASN A 167 -29.72 -3.43 10.26
N THR A 168 -30.07 -4.39 11.09
CA THR A 168 -29.37 -5.65 11.22
C THR A 168 -29.52 -6.49 9.97
N VAL A 169 -28.39 -6.99 9.45
CA VAL A 169 -28.34 -7.89 8.29
C VAL A 169 -27.54 -9.12 8.65
N TYR A 170 -28.15 -10.27 8.43
CA TYR A 170 -27.54 -11.59 8.58
C TYR A 170 -27.17 -12.14 7.22
N PHE A 171 -26.02 -12.81 7.12
CA PHE A 171 -25.57 -13.51 5.93
C PHE A 171 -24.59 -14.63 6.29
N SER A 172 -24.41 -15.57 5.38
CA SER A 172 -23.54 -16.72 5.60
C SER A 172 -22.45 -16.80 4.55
N LEU A 173 -21.30 -17.33 4.97
CA LEU A 173 -20.18 -17.65 4.11
C LEU A 173 -20.04 -19.17 4.00
N TYR A 174 -19.69 -19.60 2.80
CA TYR A 174 -19.58 -21.02 2.45
C TYR A 174 -18.23 -21.30 1.82
N PHE A 175 -17.82 -22.56 1.82
CA PHE A 175 -16.72 -23.03 1.00
C PHE A 175 -17.03 -24.40 0.40
N ASP A 176 -16.30 -24.73 -0.65
CA ASP A 176 -16.27 -26.06 -1.22
C ASP A 176 -14.86 -26.37 -1.74
N ASP A 177 -14.34 -27.56 -1.45
CA ASP A 177 -12.98 -27.96 -1.80
C ASP A 177 -12.73 -27.97 -3.33
N SER A 178 -13.79 -28.06 -4.14
CA SER A 178 -13.70 -28.00 -5.60
C SER A 178 -13.48 -26.57 -6.12
N VAL A 179 -13.80 -25.53 -5.32
CA VAL A 179 -13.72 -24.13 -5.71
C VAL A 179 -12.51 -23.48 -5.08
N THR A 180 -11.36 -23.66 -5.71
CA THR A 180 -10.07 -23.11 -5.29
C THR A 180 -9.62 -21.97 -6.21
N LEU A 181 -8.59 -21.21 -5.81
CA LEU A 181 -7.98 -20.24 -6.71
C LEU A 181 -7.53 -20.89 -8.03
N LYS A 182 -6.98 -22.11 -7.98
CA LYS A 182 -6.59 -22.85 -9.18
C LYS A 182 -7.78 -23.16 -10.09
N SER A 183 -8.88 -23.66 -9.56
CA SER A 183 -10.06 -24.01 -10.36
C SER A 183 -10.71 -22.75 -10.97
N THR A 184 -10.73 -21.64 -10.25
CA THR A 184 -11.29 -20.36 -10.73
C THR A 184 -10.46 -19.68 -11.80
N LEU A 185 -9.17 -19.98 -11.90
CA LEU A 185 -8.29 -19.51 -12.97
C LEU A 185 -8.40 -20.34 -14.25
N GLY A 186 -8.83 -21.58 -14.18
CA GLY A 186 -9.02 -22.46 -15.35
C GLY A 186 -7.79 -22.54 -16.24
N SER A 187 -7.95 -22.24 -17.53
CA SER A 187 -6.84 -22.25 -18.50
C SER A 187 -5.76 -21.21 -18.23
N TYR A 188 -6.08 -20.13 -17.50
CA TYR A 188 -5.13 -19.06 -17.15
C TYR A 188 -4.18 -19.46 -16.01
N TYR A 189 -4.48 -20.53 -15.27
CA TYR A 189 -3.67 -20.99 -14.13
C TYR A 189 -2.19 -21.20 -14.46
N LYS A 190 -1.86 -21.83 -15.62
CA LYS A 190 -0.46 -22.10 -15.97
C LYS A 190 0.36 -20.82 -16.15
N ILE A 191 -0.25 -19.79 -16.74
CA ILE A 191 0.36 -18.46 -16.95
C ILE A 191 0.56 -17.77 -15.60
N THR A 192 -0.49 -17.74 -14.78
CA THR A 192 -0.46 -17.12 -13.46
C THR A 192 0.57 -17.77 -12.56
N LYS A 193 0.63 -19.12 -12.53
CA LYS A 193 1.62 -19.84 -11.70
C LYS A 193 3.06 -19.53 -12.09
N LYS A 194 3.35 -19.32 -13.37
CA LYS A 194 4.69 -18.92 -13.83
C LYS A 194 5.03 -17.49 -13.39
N GLN A 195 4.04 -16.60 -13.40
CA GLN A 195 4.22 -15.20 -13.06
C GLN A 195 4.24 -14.95 -11.54
N TYR A 196 3.40 -15.68 -10.80
CA TYR A 196 3.20 -15.55 -9.35
C TYR A 196 3.38 -16.91 -8.64
N PRO A 197 4.58 -17.47 -8.57
CA PRO A 197 4.82 -18.84 -8.08
C PRO A 197 4.46 -19.05 -6.61
N TYR A 198 4.38 -17.98 -5.82
CA TYR A 198 4.14 -18.02 -4.36
C TYR A 198 2.68 -17.88 -3.96
N LEU A 199 1.74 -17.70 -4.91
CA LEU A 199 0.31 -17.68 -4.60
C LEU A 199 -0.16 -19.06 -4.15
N ARG A 200 -1.08 -19.06 -3.19
CA ARG A 200 -1.71 -20.27 -2.63
C ARG A 200 -2.85 -20.74 -3.54
N TYR A 201 -2.53 -21.48 -4.56
CA TYR A 201 -3.47 -21.87 -5.60
C TYR A 201 -4.51 -22.91 -5.17
N ASN A 202 -4.22 -23.68 -4.12
CA ASN A 202 -5.13 -24.71 -3.61
C ASN A 202 -6.03 -24.19 -2.49
N ASP A 203 -5.86 -22.94 -2.04
CA ASP A 203 -6.75 -22.34 -1.05
C ASP A 203 -8.15 -22.21 -1.67
N TYR A 204 -9.15 -22.51 -0.86
CA TYR A 204 -10.55 -22.34 -1.25
C TYR A 204 -10.92 -20.87 -1.41
N ILE A 205 -11.91 -20.63 -2.25
CA ILE A 205 -12.50 -19.31 -2.43
C ILE A 205 -13.80 -19.26 -1.63
N ILE A 206 -14.01 -18.17 -0.91
CA ILE A 206 -15.25 -17.91 -0.19
C ILE A 206 -16.42 -17.83 -1.17
N LEU A 207 -17.50 -18.50 -0.82
CA LEU A 207 -18.75 -18.52 -1.58
C LEU A 207 -19.85 -17.85 -0.75
N MET A 208 -20.80 -17.21 -1.44
CA MET A 208 -21.98 -16.55 -0.84
C MET A 208 -23.19 -16.75 -1.73
N THR A 209 -24.36 -16.85 -1.12
CA THR A 209 -25.63 -16.90 -1.88
C THR A 209 -25.95 -15.54 -2.50
N ASN A 210 -26.72 -15.54 -3.58
CA ASN A 210 -27.15 -14.30 -4.24
C ASN A 210 -28.03 -13.44 -3.32
N SER A 211 -28.90 -14.06 -2.54
CA SER A 211 -29.76 -13.35 -1.59
C SER A 211 -28.97 -12.72 -0.46
N ASP A 212 -28.02 -13.45 0.16
CA ASP A 212 -27.14 -12.94 1.21
C ASP A 212 -26.29 -11.78 0.69
N TYR A 213 -25.72 -11.93 -0.51
CA TYR A 213 -24.95 -10.85 -1.13
C TYR A 213 -25.81 -9.59 -1.37
N ASN A 214 -27.02 -9.74 -1.87
CA ASN A 214 -27.87 -8.58 -2.17
C ASN A 214 -28.35 -7.86 -0.89
N ASN A 215 -28.56 -8.60 0.21
CA ASN A 215 -28.86 -8.01 1.52
C ASN A 215 -27.65 -7.23 2.05
N LEU A 216 -26.46 -7.82 1.97
CA LEU A 216 -25.22 -7.15 2.31
C LEU A 216 -24.96 -5.93 1.42
N ALA A 217 -25.12 -6.06 0.10
CA ALA A 217 -24.91 -5.00 -0.87
C ALA A 217 -25.84 -3.79 -0.60
N ALA A 218 -27.09 -4.05 -0.24
CA ALA A 218 -28.03 -2.98 0.17
C ALA A 218 -27.54 -2.26 1.42
N SER A 219 -26.98 -3.02 2.39
CA SER A 219 -26.45 -2.48 3.63
C SER A 219 -25.15 -1.69 3.43
N PHE A 220 -24.29 -2.14 2.56
CA PHE A 220 -22.98 -1.54 2.30
C PHE A 220 -22.96 -0.55 1.13
N ASN A 221 -24.13 -0.26 0.56
CA ASN A 221 -24.30 0.60 -0.62
C ASN A 221 -23.45 0.12 -1.83
N LEU A 222 -23.43 -1.20 -2.04
CA LEU A 222 -22.76 -1.88 -3.17
C LEU A 222 -23.77 -2.19 -4.28
N GLU A 223 -23.24 -2.57 -5.45
CA GLU A 223 -24.04 -2.99 -6.60
C GLU A 223 -24.71 -4.35 -6.34
N LYS A 224 -26.03 -4.41 -6.49
CA LYS A 224 -26.80 -5.67 -6.40
C LYS A 224 -26.63 -6.50 -7.66
N VAL A 225 -26.75 -7.82 -7.51
CA VAL A 225 -26.59 -8.80 -8.58
C VAL A 225 -27.84 -9.65 -8.72
N THR A 226 -28.23 -9.95 -9.96
CA THR A 226 -29.27 -10.94 -10.28
C THR A 226 -28.66 -12.05 -11.10
N LEU A 227 -28.68 -13.29 -10.62
CA LEU A 227 -28.05 -14.44 -11.29
C LEU A 227 -29.11 -15.36 -11.90
N LYS A 228 -28.80 -15.92 -13.08
CA LYS A 228 -29.48 -17.11 -13.59
C LYS A 228 -28.97 -18.35 -12.86
N SER A 229 -29.69 -19.46 -13.01
CA SER A 229 -29.40 -20.71 -12.28
C SER A 229 -28.03 -21.34 -12.54
N ASN A 230 -27.32 -20.89 -13.57
CA ASN A 230 -25.99 -21.39 -13.96
C ASN A 230 -24.94 -20.27 -14.08
N GLU A 231 -25.20 -19.12 -13.49
CA GLU A 231 -24.28 -17.98 -13.52
C GLU A 231 -23.58 -17.81 -12.17
N TYR A 232 -22.40 -17.20 -12.19
CA TYR A 232 -21.71 -16.70 -10.99
C TYR A 232 -21.11 -15.33 -11.24
N VAL A 233 -20.80 -14.61 -10.15
CA VAL A 233 -20.09 -13.34 -10.18
C VAL A 233 -18.93 -13.38 -9.20
N VAL A 234 -17.80 -12.77 -9.57
CA VAL A 234 -16.68 -12.51 -8.65
C VAL A 234 -16.81 -11.09 -8.10
N VAL A 235 -16.73 -10.98 -6.78
CA VAL A 235 -16.80 -9.71 -6.05
C VAL A 235 -15.53 -9.51 -5.23
N GLY A 236 -14.94 -8.33 -5.27
CA GLY A 236 -13.74 -8.04 -4.47
C GLY A 236 -13.30 -6.58 -4.61
N ASN A 237 -12.27 -6.18 -3.87
CA ASN A 237 -11.77 -4.81 -3.89
C ASN A 237 -10.23 -4.70 -3.94
N TYR A 238 -9.49 -5.84 -3.87
CA TYR A 238 -8.04 -5.88 -3.99
C TYR A 238 -7.63 -5.98 -5.47
N GLN A 239 -7.26 -4.84 -6.04
CA GLN A 239 -7.12 -4.66 -7.50
C GLN A 239 -6.13 -5.64 -8.16
N GLU A 240 -5.00 -5.96 -7.52
CA GLU A 240 -3.99 -6.86 -8.10
C GLU A 240 -4.52 -8.27 -8.29
N MET A 241 -5.27 -8.79 -7.31
CA MET A 241 -5.89 -10.11 -7.42
C MET A 241 -7.06 -10.08 -8.40
N LEU A 242 -7.85 -8.99 -8.42
CA LEU A 242 -8.94 -8.84 -9.38
C LEU A 242 -8.44 -8.77 -10.81
N ASN A 243 -7.27 -8.16 -11.08
CA ASN A 243 -6.66 -8.18 -12.42
C ASN A 243 -6.37 -9.61 -12.89
N ILE A 244 -5.85 -10.46 -11.99
CA ILE A 244 -5.60 -11.88 -12.28
C ILE A 244 -6.91 -12.62 -12.56
N LYS A 245 -7.93 -12.44 -11.71
CA LYS A 245 -9.24 -13.09 -11.87
C LYS A 245 -9.97 -12.60 -13.13
N ASN A 246 -9.86 -11.33 -13.47
CA ASN A 246 -10.48 -10.77 -14.68
C ASN A 246 -9.96 -11.43 -15.96
N GLU A 247 -8.70 -11.83 -16.01
CA GLU A 247 -8.16 -12.57 -17.17
C GLU A 247 -8.79 -13.97 -17.32
N ALA A 248 -9.15 -14.61 -16.21
CA ALA A 248 -9.90 -15.86 -16.22
C ALA A 248 -11.38 -15.65 -16.62
N LEU A 249 -12.01 -14.58 -16.12
CA LEU A 249 -13.39 -14.22 -16.44
C LEU A 249 -13.56 -13.90 -17.94
N LYS A 250 -12.62 -13.17 -18.55
CA LYS A 250 -12.61 -12.91 -20.01
C LYS A 250 -12.56 -14.19 -20.84
N ARG A 251 -12.00 -15.29 -20.29
CA ARG A 251 -11.92 -16.61 -20.94
C ARG A 251 -13.15 -17.47 -20.67
N ASN A 252 -14.18 -16.90 -20.08
CA ASN A 252 -15.40 -17.58 -19.69
C ASN A 252 -15.12 -18.84 -18.83
N THR A 253 -14.20 -18.71 -17.86
CA THR A 253 -13.79 -19.84 -17.02
C THR A 253 -14.98 -20.34 -16.20
N LYS A 254 -15.38 -21.58 -16.41
CA LYS A 254 -16.42 -22.22 -15.61
C LYS A 254 -15.87 -22.68 -14.25
N ILE A 255 -16.71 -22.64 -13.23
CA ILE A 255 -16.51 -23.35 -11.97
C ILE A 255 -17.48 -24.52 -11.88
N THR A 256 -17.08 -25.58 -11.20
CA THR A 256 -17.93 -26.78 -11.02
C THR A 256 -18.17 -26.97 -9.54
N LEU A 257 -19.44 -27.06 -9.14
CA LEU A 257 -19.88 -27.32 -7.79
C LEU A 257 -21.01 -28.34 -7.83
N ASN A 258 -20.94 -29.38 -7.02
CA ASN A 258 -21.94 -30.46 -6.97
C ASN A 258 -22.27 -30.99 -8.39
N GLN A 259 -21.25 -31.27 -9.21
CA GLN A 259 -21.35 -31.72 -10.60
C GLN A 259 -22.05 -30.76 -11.58
N LYS A 260 -22.47 -29.58 -11.11
CA LYS A 260 -23.06 -28.54 -11.94
C LYS A 260 -22.03 -27.50 -12.31
N SER A 261 -22.04 -27.05 -13.55
CA SER A 261 -21.14 -26.01 -14.06
C SER A 261 -21.82 -24.64 -14.01
N TYR A 262 -21.08 -23.64 -13.51
CA TYR A 262 -21.50 -22.24 -13.47
C TYR A 262 -20.54 -21.41 -14.31
N TYR A 263 -21.07 -20.41 -15.00
CA TYR A 263 -20.34 -19.53 -15.91
C TYR A 263 -20.34 -18.09 -15.40
N PRO A 264 -19.29 -17.30 -15.67
CA PRO A 264 -19.23 -15.94 -15.20
C PRO A 264 -20.29 -15.09 -15.92
N LYS A 265 -21.08 -14.35 -15.16
CA LYS A 265 -22.03 -13.37 -15.71
C LYS A 265 -21.32 -12.19 -16.35
N TYR A 266 -20.22 -11.75 -15.75
CA TYR A 266 -19.44 -10.60 -16.19
C TYR A 266 -18.00 -11.00 -16.50
N GLN A 267 -17.37 -10.31 -17.46
CA GLN A 267 -15.97 -10.50 -17.83
C GLN A 267 -14.99 -9.76 -16.86
N LYS A 268 -15.55 -9.05 -15.88
CA LYS A 268 -14.81 -8.37 -14.81
C LYS A 268 -15.49 -8.63 -13.47
N ALA A 269 -14.67 -8.75 -12.43
CA ALA A 269 -15.16 -8.75 -11.07
C ALA A 269 -15.79 -7.40 -10.74
N ILE A 270 -16.86 -7.40 -9.96
CA ILE A 270 -17.48 -6.19 -9.41
C ILE A 270 -16.78 -5.77 -8.12
N ASN A 271 -16.78 -4.48 -7.85
CA ASN A 271 -16.20 -3.95 -6.64
C ASN A 271 -17.12 -4.25 -5.46
N GLY A 272 -16.58 -4.85 -4.39
CA GLY A 272 -17.32 -5.13 -3.18
C GLY A 272 -16.47 -5.89 -2.16
N PHE A 273 -17.04 -6.07 -0.98
CA PHE A 273 -16.41 -6.72 0.17
C PHE A 273 -17.52 -7.27 1.09
N TYR A 274 -17.18 -8.20 1.98
CA TYR A 274 -18.14 -8.78 2.92
C TYR A 274 -17.75 -8.57 4.38
N GLU A 275 -16.59 -7.98 4.64
CA GLU A 275 -16.04 -7.71 5.97
C GLU A 275 -15.70 -6.22 6.10
N MET A 276 -15.98 -5.64 7.28
CA MET A 276 -15.57 -4.27 7.56
C MET A 276 -14.07 -4.20 7.81
N GLU A 277 -13.39 -3.31 7.09
CA GLU A 277 -11.94 -3.19 7.11
C GLU A 277 -11.47 -1.73 6.94
N SER A 278 -10.19 -1.50 7.21
CA SER A 278 -9.53 -0.21 6.94
C SER A 278 -8.74 -0.19 5.62
N GLN A 279 -8.63 -1.34 4.94
CA GLN A 279 -7.86 -1.50 3.71
C GLN A 279 -8.63 -2.35 2.70
N LYS A 280 -8.35 -2.13 1.42
CA LYS A 280 -8.89 -2.96 0.34
C LYS A 280 -8.10 -4.26 0.28
N SER A 281 -8.58 -5.30 0.95
CA SER A 281 -7.91 -6.61 1.07
C SER A 281 -8.71 -7.77 0.47
N GLU A 282 -9.99 -7.51 0.07
CA GLU A 282 -10.85 -8.56 -0.47
C GLU A 282 -10.34 -9.06 -1.83
N VAL A 283 -9.73 -10.26 -1.78
CA VAL A 283 -9.08 -10.89 -2.95
C VAL A 283 -10.07 -11.46 -3.97
N GLY A 284 -11.34 -11.47 -3.63
CA GLY A 284 -12.46 -11.88 -4.46
C GLY A 284 -13.13 -13.17 -3.99
N PHE A 285 -14.39 -13.04 -3.59
CA PHE A 285 -15.32 -14.13 -3.32
C PHE A 285 -16.27 -14.35 -4.48
N ILE A 286 -16.99 -15.47 -4.48
CA ILE A 286 -17.90 -15.85 -5.56
C ILE A 286 -19.32 -15.82 -5.05
N VAL A 287 -20.19 -15.13 -5.77
CA VAL A 287 -21.64 -15.11 -5.56
C VAL A 287 -22.28 -16.12 -6.50
N LEU A 288 -23.10 -17.00 -5.95
CA LEU A 288 -23.79 -18.10 -6.62
C LEU A 288 -25.31 -17.98 -6.41
N PRO A 289 -26.15 -18.62 -7.28
CA PRO A 289 -27.57 -18.74 -7.04
C PRO A 289 -27.85 -19.45 -5.69
N ASP A 290 -28.93 -19.08 -5.01
CA ASP A 290 -29.22 -19.56 -3.64
C ASP A 290 -29.30 -21.07 -3.53
N ASN A 291 -29.78 -21.74 -4.56
CA ASN A 291 -29.89 -23.20 -4.60
C ASN A 291 -28.56 -23.94 -4.95
N ALA A 292 -27.47 -23.22 -5.11
CA ALA A 292 -26.16 -23.80 -5.42
C ALA A 292 -25.41 -24.26 -4.15
N LEU A 293 -25.70 -23.65 -3.01
CA LEU A 293 -25.02 -23.86 -1.74
C LEU A 293 -25.97 -24.53 -0.75
N SER A 294 -25.44 -25.47 0.01
CA SER A 294 -26.14 -26.20 1.06
C SER A 294 -25.56 -25.90 2.44
N ASP A 295 -26.33 -26.08 3.49
CA ASP A 295 -25.96 -25.71 4.87
C ASP A 295 -24.73 -26.47 5.40
N ASP A 296 -24.47 -27.67 4.91
CA ASP A 296 -23.29 -28.47 5.27
C ASP A 296 -21.97 -27.81 4.79
N LYS A 297 -22.03 -26.90 3.82
CA LYS A 297 -20.90 -26.12 3.31
C LYS A 297 -20.72 -24.78 3.99
N LYS A 298 -21.59 -24.45 4.94
CA LYS A 298 -21.53 -23.19 5.70
C LYS A 298 -20.37 -23.21 6.68
N ILE A 299 -19.50 -22.19 6.61
CA ILE A 299 -18.35 -22.07 7.50
C ILE A 299 -18.52 -20.97 8.53
N MET A 300 -19.30 -19.94 8.21
CA MET A 300 -19.43 -18.78 9.07
C MET A 300 -20.80 -18.11 8.88
N ASN A 301 -21.43 -17.75 9.97
CA ASN A 301 -22.53 -16.82 10.01
C ASN A 301 -22.01 -15.42 10.38
N ARG A 302 -22.53 -14.41 9.73
CA ARG A 302 -22.18 -13.00 10.00
C ARG A 302 -23.42 -12.17 10.28
N MET A 303 -23.24 -11.17 11.13
CA MET A 303 -24.25 -10.15 11.41
C MET A 303 -23.56 -8.80 11.38
N ILE A 304 -24.18 -7.85 10.68
CA ILE A 304 -23.78 -6.44 10.69
C ILE A 304 -24.94 -5.58 11.14
N ALA A 305 -24.66 -4.50 11.87
CA ALA A 305 -25.70 -3.64 12.39
C ALA A 305 -25.20 -2.22 12.68
N ASP A 306 -26.15 -1.32 12.87
CA ASP A 306 -25.92 0.00 13.46
C ASP A 306 -26.38 0.01 14.92
N TYR A 307 -25.79 0.85 15.76
CA TYR A 307 -26.27 1.05 17.12
C TYR A 307 -27.63 1.76 17.14
N ASN A 308 -28.51 1.26 18.00
CA ASN A 308 -29.83 1.84 18.25
C ASN A 308 -29.81 2.61 19.59
N GLY A 309 -29.18 3.79 19.61
CA GLY A 309 -29.03 4.60 20.82
C GLY A 309 -27.65 5.24 20.94
N ASN A 310 -27.25 5.53 22.17
CA ASN A 310 -25.95 6.14 22.42
C ASN A 310 -24.83 5.10 22.21
N GLN A 311 -23.92 5.38 21.29
CA GLN A 311 -22.79 4.51 20.95
C GLN A 311 -21.96 4.17 22.19
N ALA A 312 -21.61 5.15 23.02
CA ALA A 312 -20.75 4.95 24.18
C ALA A 312 -21.38 3.98 25.20
N ASP A 313 -22.70 4.08 25.41
CA ASP A 313 -23.42 3.22 26.36
C ASP A 313 -23.50 1.77 25.83
N ILE A 314 -23.74 1.59 24.54
CA ILE A 314 -23.80 0.26 23.91
C ILE A 314 -22.41 -0.38 23.91
N GLU A 315 -21.36 0.35 23.53
CA GLU A 315 -19.99 -0.12 23.57
C GLU A 315 -19.55 -0.47 25.01
N ALA A 316 -19.92 0.32 26.00
CA ALA A 316 -19.64 0.02 27.41
C ALA A 316 -20.30 -1.31 27.85
N LYS A 317 -21.55 -1.56 27.45
CA LYS A 317 -22.22 -2.83 27.71
C LYS A 317 -21.49 -4.00 27.04
N ILE A 318 -21.11 -3.86 25.76
CA ILE A 318 -20.38 -4.89 25.01
C ILE A 318 -19.03 -5.16 25.68
N ASN A 319 -18.26 -4.12 26.03
CA ASN A 319 -16.98 -4.25 26.71
C ASN A 319 -17.13 -4.97 28.07
N SER A 320 -18.18 -4.66 28.82
CA SER A 320 -18.42 -5.34 30.10
C SER A 320 -18.69 -6.86 29.94
N ILE A 321 -19.15 -7.28 28.78
CA ILE A 321 -19.31 -8.71 28.43
C ILE A 321 -17.96 -9.29 28.01
N THR A 322 -17.20 -8.61 27.16
CA THR A 322 -15.90 -9.11 26.70
C THR A 322 -14.84 -9.19 27.79
N GLU A 323 -14.97 -8.42 28.87
CA GLU A 323 -14.15 -8.53 30.08
C GLU A 323 -14.46 -9.82 30.90
N LYS A 324 -15.68 -10.34 30.81
CA LYS A 324 -16.13 -11.50 31.56
C LYS A 324 -15.92 -12.82 30.84
N THR A 325 -15.86 -12.82 29.53
CA THR A 325 -15.76 -14.02 28.71
C THR A 325 -14.96 -13.75 27.42
N SER A 326 -14.28 -14.77 26.95
CA SER A 326 -13.66 -14.71 25.62
C SER A 326 -14.68 -15.22 24.58
N PHE A 327 -15.29 -14.29 23.86
CA PHE A 327 -16.25 -14.65 22.81
C PHE A 327 -15.66 -15.65 21.81
N TYR A 328 -14.41 -15.49 21.42
CA TYR A 328 -13.76 -16.38 20.47
C TYR A 328 -13.58 -17.79 21.01
N THR A 329 -12.97 -17.93 22.19
CA THR A 329 -12.68 -19.28 22.75
C THR A 329 -13.89 -19.98 23.30
N ASP A 330 -14.87 -19.23 23.82
CA ASP A 330 -16.03 -19.81 24.53
C ASP A 330 -17.22 -20.04 23.63
N TYR A 331 -17.39 -19.20 22.58
CA TYR A 331 -18.57 -19.21 21.71
C TYR A 331 -18.23 -19.32 20.21
N GLY A 332 -16.95 -19.28 19.81
CA GLY A 332 -16.56 -19.20 18.40
C GLY A 332 -17.02 -17.90 17.72
N LEU A 333 -17.18 -16.83 18.49
CA LEU A 333 -17.70 -15.55 18.07
C LEU A 333 -16.58 -14.50 18.04
N THR A 334 -16.44 -13.79 16.93
CA THR A 334 -15.59 -12.60 16.80
C THR A 334 -16.46 -11.36 16.67
N LEU A 335 -16.05 -10.29 17.34
CA LEU A 335 -16.73 -9.00 17.32
C LEU A 335 -15.73 -7.93 16.89
N ASN A 336 -16.11 -7.13 15.91
CA ASN A 336 -15.38 -5.95 15.46
C ASN A 336 -16.30 -4.74 15.43
N THR A 337 -15.91 -3.66 16.07
CA THR A 337 -16.64 -2.39 15.97
C THR A 337 -15.94 -1.48 14.95
N LYS A 338 -16.70 -0.57 14.36
CA LYS A 338 -16.14 0.51 13.54
C LYS A 338 -15.08 1.31 14.30
N LYS A 339 -15.25 1.44 15.62
CA LYS A 339 -14.28 2.11 16.50
C LYS A 339 -12.97 1.33 16.58
N ASP A 340 -13.02 0.00 16.79
CA ASP A 340 -11.81 -0.84 16.86
C ASP A 340 -11.03 -0.80 15.54
N ILE A 341 -11.74 -0.91 14.42
CA ILE A 341 -11.12 -0.81 13.07
C ILE A 341 -10.48 0.57 12.89
N ARG A 342 -11.16 1.64 13.33
CA ARG A 342 -10.63 3.01 13.27
C ARG A 342 -9.40 3.17 14.15
N ASP A 343 -9.47 2.73 15.40
CA ASP A 343 -8.40 2.91 16.38
C ASP A 343 -7.14 2.13 15.95
N ALA A 344 -7.31 0.91 15.42
CA ALA A 344 -6.23 0.14 14.80
C ALA A 344 -5.65 0.86 13.56
N SER A 345 -6.49 1.41 12.71
CA SER A 345 -6.08 2.14 11.50
C SER A 345 -5.34 3.44 11.82
N VAL A 346 -5.85 4.22 12.79
CA VAL A 346 -5.22 5.45 13.27
C VAL A 346 -3.86 5.13 13.90
N GLY A 347 -3.79 4.07 14.72
CA GLY A 347 -2.55 3.58 15.31
C GLY A 347 -1.51 3.23 14.25
N LEU A 348 -1.88 2.45 13.25
CA LEU A 348 -1.01 2.11 12.11
C LEU A 348 -0.58 3.36 11.33
N GLY A 349 -1.51 4.26 11.04
CA GLY A 349 -1.23 5.52 10.35
C GLY A 349 -0.27 6.42 11.13
N ALA A 350 -0.38 6.46 12.46
CA ALA A 350 0.54 7.19 13.33
C ALA A 350 1.95 6.59 13.28
N ILE A 351 2.09 5.26 13.39
CA ILE A 351 3.37 4.56 13.31
C ILE A 351 4.06 4.83 11.98
N VAL A 352 3.35 4.67 10.85
CA VAL A 352 3.91 4.89 9.51
C VAL A 352 4.32 6.35 9.33
N THR A 353 3.50 7.30 9.79
CA THR A 353 3.83 8.74 9.73
C THR A 353 5.06 9.07 10.58
N PHE A 354 5.13 8.52 11.80
CA PHE A 354 6.29 8.70 12.68
C PHE A 354 7.57 8.16 12.06
N LEU A 355 7.55 6.92 11.54
CA LEU A 355 8.70 6.32 10.88
C LEU A 355 9.13 7.13 9.64
N GLY A 356 8.17 7.59 8.84
CA GLY A 356 8.44 8.42 7.66
C GLY A 356 9.10 9.76 8.02
N LEU A 357 8.59 10.45 9.04
CA LEU A 357 9.18 11.70 9.54
C LEU A 357 10.56 11.46 10.15
N TYR A 358 10.72 10.42 10.96
CA TYR A 358 11.99 10.09 11.61
C TYR A 358 13.09 9.79 10.57
N LEU A 359 12.82 8.92 9.61
CA LEU A 359 13.76 8.62 8.52
C LEU A 359 14.05 9.85 7.67
N GLY A 360 13.02 10.67 7.37
CA GLY A 360 13.19 11.92 6.64
C GLY A 360 14.14 12.89 7.34
N ILE A 361 13.98 13.10 8.64
CA ILE A 361 14.86 13.97 9.43
C ILE A 361 16.29 13.42 9.46
N ILE A 362 16.48 12.10 9.66
CA ILE A 362 17.82 11.48 9.63
C ILE A 362 18.51 11.72 8.29
N PHE A 363 17.82 11.52 7.18
CA PHE A 363 18.40 11.75 5.86
C PHE A 363 18.72 13.22 5.62
N LEU A 364 17.86 14.16 6.06
CA LEU A 364 18.14 15.60 5.96
C LEU A 364 19.37 16.00 6.78
N ILE A 365 19.50 15.51 8.01
CA ILE A 365 20.68 15.77 8.85
C ILE A 365 21.94 15.17 8.20
N SER A 366 21.84 13.95 7.67
CA SER A 366 22.95 13.31 6.96
C SER A 366 23.38 14.06 5.72
N CYS A 367 22.42 14.57 4.92
CA CYS A 367 22.71 15.44 3.77
C CYS A 367 23.41 16.73 4.20
N ALA A 368 22.92 17.38 5.25
CA ALA A 368 23.54 18.60 5.79
C ALA A 368 24.96 18.32 6.30
N ALA A 369 25.18 17.20 7.00
CA ALA A 369 26.52 16.81 7.47
C ALA A 369 27.47 16.53 6.31
N ILE A 370 27.05 15.80 5.27
CA ILE A 370 27.87 15.54 4.07
C ILE A 370 28.23 16.83 3.37
N LEU A 371 27.27 17.75 3.21
CA LEU A 371 27.51 19.06 2.60
C LEU A 371 28.48 19.90 3.44
N ALA A 372 28.31 19.95 4.77
CA ALA A 372 29.19 20.71 5.66
C ALA A 372 30.62 20.15 5.66
N LEU A 373 30.80 18.83 5.76
CA LEU A 373 32.11 18.19 5.72
C LEU A 373 32.82 18.43 4.38
N LYS A 374 32.07 18.35 3.29
CA LYS A 374 32.60 18.63 1.97
C LYS A 374 33.05 20.08 1.84
N GLU A 375 32.24 21.05 2.29
CA GLU A 375 32.57 22.47 2.23
C GLU A 375 33.78 22.83 3.10
N LEU A 376 33.90 22.22 4.30
CA LEU A 376 35.07 22.35 5.16
C LEU A 376 36.34 21.85 4.47
N SER A 377 36.29 20.68 3.85
CA SER A 377 37.41 20.13 3.11
C SER A 377 37.81 21.01 1.92
N GLU A 378 36.83 21.52 1.16
CA GLU A 378 37.09 22.40 0.03
C GLU A 378 37.60 23.79 0.45
N SER A 379 37.09 24.32 1.57
CA SER A 379 37.56 25.59 2.13
C SER A 379 39.04 25.52 2.53
N SER A 380 39.45 24.43 3.19
CA SER A 380 40.84 24.20 3.54
C SER A 380 41.76 24.15 2.30
N ASP A 381 41.39 23.36 1.30
CA ASP A 381 42.13 23.23 0.04
C ASP A 381 42.21 24.53 -0.77
N ASN A 382 41.21 25.39 -0.64
CA ASN A 382 41.16 26.64 -1.40
C ASN A 382 41.76 27.87 -0.67
N ALA A 383 42.02 27.74 0.65
CA ALA A 383 42.59 28.83 1.47
C ALA A 383 43.89 29.40 0.87
N GLU A 384 44.78 28.56 0.43
CA GLU A 384 46.04 28.91 -0.22
C GLU A 384 45.81 29.71 -1.53
N LYS A 385 44.85 29.27 -2.33
CA LYS A 385 44.50 29.91 -3.60
C LYS A 385 43.86 31.33 -3.41
N PHE A 386 43.01 31.50 -2.38
CA PHE A 386 42.47 32.77 -2.01
C PHE A 386 43.53 33.72 -1.42
N ASN A 387 44.53 33.16 -0.68
CA ASN A 387 45.66 33.95 -0.20
C ASN A 387 46.57 34.43 -1.37
N MET A 388 46.73 33.65 -2.43
CA MET A 388 47.41 34.10 -3.63
C MET A 388 46.65 35.28 -4.30
N LEU A 389 45.31 35.23 -4.37
CA LEU A 389 44.51 36.34 -4.90
C LEU A 389 44.72 37.64 -4.07
N ARG A 390 44.82 37.53 -2.74
CA ARG A 390 45.11 38.66 -1.85
C ARG A 390 46.52 39.25 -2.15
N LYS A 391 47.51 38.38 -2.33
CA LYS A 391 48.90 38.80 -2.63
C LYS A 391 49.01 39.57 -3.96
N ILE A 392 48.18 39.28 -4.95
CA ILE A 392 48.12 40.00 -6.23
C ILE A 392 47.16 41.21 -6.22
N GLY A 393 46.63 41.61 -5.04
CA GLY A 393 45.90 42.85 -4.84
C GLY A 393 44.41 42.77 -5.17
N VAL A 394 43.77 41.59 -5.20
CA VAL A 394 42.32 41.47 -5.38
C VAL A 394 41.60 41.98 -4.14
N ASP A 395 40.54 42.79 -4.33
CA ASP A 395 39.71 43.37 -3.26
C ASP A 395 39.00 42.30 -2.46
N GLU A 396 39.05 42.40 -1.12
CA GLU A 396 38.40 41.48 -0.17
C GLU A 396 36.89 41.33 -0.43
N LYS A 397 36.21 42.42 -0.81
CA LYS A 397 34.78 42.36 -1.15
C LYS A 397 34.51 41.44 -2.35
N MET A 398 35.43 41.44 -3.31
CA MET A 398 35.33 40.58 -4.50
C MET A 398 35.59 39.12 -4.15
N ILE A 399 36.55 38.87 -3.27
CA ILE A 399 36.86 37.52 -2.75
C ILE A 399 35.67 36.96 -1.99
N ASN A 400 35.13 37.70 -1.02
CA ASN A 400 33.98 37.25 -0.20
C ASN A 400 32.71 37.03 -1.05
N LYS A 401 32.43 37.87 -2.03
CA LYS A 401 31.32 37.67 -2.96
C LYS A 401 31.49 36.42 -3.81
N THR A 402 32.71 36.10 -4.21
CA THR A 402 33.02 34.91 -4.99
C THR A 402 32.88 33.67 -4.17
N LEU A 403 33.37 33.69 -2.92
CA LEU A 403 33.23 32.60 -1.96
C LEU A 403 31.75 32.29 -1.67
N PHE A 404 30.96 33.35 -1.37
CA PHE A 404 29.52 33.18 -1.12
C PHE A 404 28.76 32.61 -2.32
N ARG A 405 29.09 33.00 -3.53
CA ARG A 405 28.50 32.44 -4.75
C ARG A 405 28.92 30.98 -4.96
N GLN A 406 30.18 30.67 -4.69
CA GLN A 406 30.69 29.30 -4.81
C GLN A 406 29.94 28.35 -3.86
N ILE A 407 29.83 28.72 -2.59
CA ILE A 407 29.08 27.98 -1.58
C ILE A 407 27.61 27.84 -1.98
N GLY A 408 26.96 28.94 -2.41
CA GLY A 408 25.56 28.94 -2.84
C GLY A 408 25.28 27.97 -4.00
N ILE A 409 26.19 27.93 -5.00
CA ILE A 409 26.05 26.99 -6.12
C ILE A 409 26.15 25.54 -5.63
N PHE A 410 27.08 25.22 -4.73
CA PHE A 410 27.22 23.87 -4.19
C PHE A 410 26.01 23.38 -3.41
N PHE A 411 25.39 24.26 -2.62
CA PHE A 411 24.18 23.91 -1.86
C PHE A 411 22.93 23.76 -2.75
N MET A 412 22.84 24.58 -3.81
CA MET A 412 21.67 24.56 -4.69
C MET A 412 21.73 23.43 -5.76
N PHE A 413 22.94 23.02 -6.16
CA PHE A 413 23.11 22.06 -7.25
C PHE A 413 22.47 20.68 -7.01
N PRO A 414 22.49 20.10 -5.80
CA PRO A 414 21.80 18.83 -5.53
C PRO A 414 20.27 18.93 -5.52
N LEU A 415 19.73 20.17 -5.40
CA LEU A 415 18.28 20.42 -5.31
C LEU A 415 17.65 20.64 -6.69
N LEU A 416 18.47 20.93 -7.70
CA LEU A 416 18.05 21.09 -9.10
C LEU A 416 17.84 19.75 -9.78
#